data_f2577c4856207940922790d82251b9f6
#
_entry.id   f2577c4856207940922790d82251b9f6
#
_cell.length_a   1.000
_cell.length_b   1.000
_cell.length_c   1.000
_cell.angle_alpha   90.00
_cell.angle_beta   90.00
_cell.angle_gamma   90.00
#
_symmetry.space_group_name_H-M   'P 1'
#
loop_
_entity.id
_entity.type
_entity.pdbx_description
1 polymer ?
#
loop_
_entity_poly.entity_id
_entity_poly.type
_entity_poly.pdbx_seq_one_letter_code
_entity_poly.pdbx_strand_id
1 'polypeptide(L)'
;MCKKTPIAVLLLLTLLSSCGNPPRKAGAVREERHTPELLAAVPSDALAVICYDHCADGMRLYDSTSVLAKLNLTAFKNARMALSLCYNGSLVPVLALDCGRTESTDSVSAVSTLRTQAASLKLHTEYFAPDKESGRRGFLVITPSEAQLTAVRRHIGEYTSILDAPGFRQALAAAASDDFIIFRNSGAERLAPKGWLQDFPRRDLTAFLAALADWTVLTPASGGFAIQPVCDASDTYYANILGSLPPADSRLDAILPRDTRFAMALPVSNPQMREAVERYQDASVRLTRYQKKLAELKNEAGKDPLLWEKELDIREIALVRFGGGTVTLVRPAKAATEHEPAENTRRGFIPALYGSAFALADDSVTAQWGGWHVFGSEADVRAFLEAERPDKEEPRITLPGKGCRFLLYEPDKTLAWGRKGISLIWNSNQ
;
A
#
# COMPACT_ATOMS: atom_id res chain seq x y z
N MET A 1 3.94 32.91 -4.58
CA MET A 1 4.74 31.69 -4.92
C MET A 1 3.84 30.50 -4.70
N CYS A 2 3.19 29.98 -5.76
CA CYS A 2 2.35 28.79 -5.70
C CYS A 2 3.25 27.55 -5.53
N LYS A 3 3.14 26.87 -4.38
CA LYS A 3 3.78 25.58 -4.17
C LYS A 3 3.09 24.56 -5.06
N LYS A 4 3.80 24.13 -6.10
CA LYS A 4 3.38 23.02 -6.97
C LYS A 4 3.35 21.74 -6.12
N THR A 5 2.18 21.33 -5.67
CA THR A 5 1.96 20.03 -5.03
C THR A 5 2.09 18.97 -6.14
N PRO A 6 2.93 17.96 -6.03
CA PRO A 6 3.08 16.96 -7.09
C PRO A 6 1.78 16.15 -7.22
N ILE A 7 1.29 16.07 -8.43
CA ILE A 7 0.00 15.49 -8.88
C ILE A 7 -0.24 14.04 -8.39
N ALA A 8 0.83 13.27 -8.22
CA ALA A 8 0.75 11.88 -7.72
C ALA A 8 0.34 11.75 -6.24
N VAL A 9 0.54 12.80 -5.47
CA VAL A 9 0.24 12.84 -4.02
C VAL A 9 -1.26 12.81 -3.79
N LEU A 10 -2.02 13.46 -4.67
CA LEU A 10 -3.47 13.51 -4.58
C LEU A 10 -4.14 12.25 -5.13
N LEU A 11 -3.53 11.56 -6.08
CA LEU A 11 -4.07 10.35 -6.71
C LEU A 11 -4.24 9.18 -5.73
N LEU A 12 -3.29 8.95 -4.86
CA LEU A 12 -3.45 7.91 -3.81
C LEU A 12 -4.34 8.39 -2.66
N LEU A 13 -4.40 9.69 -2.36
CA LEU A 13 -5.24 10.26 -1.30
C LEU A 13 -6.70 10.43 -1.72
N THR A 14 -6.98 10.78 -2.98
CA THR A 14 -8.35 10.85 -3.49
C THR A 14 -8.94 9.47 -3.78
N LEU A 15 -8.10 8.51 -4.17
CA LEU A 15 -8.45 7.08 -4.19
C LEU A 15 -9.02 6.63 -2.83
N LEU A 16 -8.64 7.32 -1.80
CA LEU A 16 -8.90 6.96 -0.43
C LEU A 16 -10.07 7.75 0.20
N SER A 17 -10.54 8.81 -0.41
CA SER A 17 -11.58 9.69 0.18
C SER A 17 -12.98 9.51 -0.43
N SER A 18 -13.15 8.72 -1.49
CA SER A 18 -14.40 8.61 -2.23
C SER A 18 -15.08 7.24 -2.08
N CYS A 19 -15.47 6.87 -0.87
CA CYS A 19 -16.24 5.66 -0.64
C CYS A 19 -17.68 5.96 -0.25
N GLY A 20 -18.57 5.78 -1.19
CA GLY A 20 -20.02 5.87 -0.98
C GLY A 20 -20.84 5.13 -2.03
N ASN A 21 -20.48 3.89 -2.40
CA ASN A 21 -21.39 3.02 -3.15
C ASN A 21 -21.38 1.59 -2.61
N PRO A 22 -22.56 0.96 -2.43
CA PRO A 22 -22.65 -0.42 -1.95
C PRO A 22 -22.08 -1.40 -2.98
N PRO A 23 -21.49 -2.52 -2.53
CA PRO A 23 -20.90 -3.51 -3.42
C PRO A 23 -21.96 -4.15 -4.32
N ARG A 24 -21.68 -4.21 -5.63
CA ARG A 24 -22.41 -5.09 -6.54
C ARG A 24 -22.14 -6.54 -6.11
N LYS A 25 -23.20 -7.35 -6.01
CA LYS A 25 -23.16 -8.75 -5.60
C LYS A 25 -22.16 -9.52 -6.46
N ALA A 26 -21.15 -10.09 -5.83
CA ALA A 26 -20.30 -11.10 -6.42
C ALA A 26 -21.11 -12.39 -6.61
N GLY A 27 -21.49 -12.68 -7.83
CA GLY A 27 -22.24 -13.88 -8.16
C GLY A 27 -22.40 -14.03 -9.66
N ALA A 28 -21.32 -14.42 -10.35
CA ALA A 28 -21.40 -15.09 -11.65
C ALA A 28 -20.11 -15.88 -11.89
N VAL A 29 -20.27 -17.05 -12.48
CA VAL A 29 -19.22 -17.95 -12.95
C VAL A 29 -18.17 -17.14 -13.73
N ARG A 30 -16.90 -17.28 -13.35
CA ARG A 30 -15.77 -16.63 -14.04
C ARG A 30 -15.68 -17.17 -15.47
N GLU A 31 -16.28 -16.46 -16.42
CA GLU A 31 -15.81 -16.50 -17.81
C GLU A 31 -14.35 -16.03 -17.85
N GLU A 32 -13.54 -16.60 -18.73
CA GLU A 32 -12.16 -16.16 -18.94
C GLU A 32 -12.13 -14.64 -19.09
N ARG A 33 -11.46 -13.96 -18.17
CA ARG A 33 -11.36 -12.51 -18.20
C ARG A 33 -10.66 -12.07 -19.46
N HIS A 34 -11.37 -11.38 -20.32
CA HIS A 34 -10.74 -10.69 -21.43
C HIS A 34 -9.79 -9.62 -20.88
N THR A 35 -8.52 -9.73 -21.25
CA THR A 35 -7.52 -8.69 -21.01
C THR A 35 -8.08 -7.37 -21.56
N PRO A 36 -8.22 -6.30 -20.76
CA PRO A 36 -8.72 -5.03 -21.27
C PRO A 36 -7.87 -4.55 -22.43
N GLU A 37 -8.47 -4.43 -23.61
CA GLU A 37 -7.78 -4.02 -24.84
C GLU A 37 -7.10 -2.64 -24.67
N LEU A 38 -7.64 -1.77 -23.80
CA LEU A 38 -7.03 -0.49 -23.43
C LEU A 38 -5.62 -0.60 -22.85
N LEU A 39 -5.25 -1.75 -22.26
CA LEU A 39 -3.90 -1.96 -21.75
C LEU A 39 -2.85 -2.00 -22.86
N ALA A 40 -3.25 -2.20 -24.12
CA ALA A 40 -2.37 -2.03 -25.26
C ALA A 40 -1.89 -0.59 -25.46
N ALA A 41 -2.65 0.40 -24.94
CA ALA A 41 -2.26 1.81 -24.97
C ALA A 41 -1.43 2.24 -23.75
N VAL A 42 -1.21 1.35 -22.78
CA VAL A 42 -0.44 1.67 -21.58
C VAL A 42 1.03 1.36 -21.81
N PRO A 43 1.92 2.35 -21.66
CA PRO A 43 3.36 2.15 -21.82
C PRO A 43 3.92 1.07 -20.89
N SER A 44 4.89 0.29 -21.40
CA SER A 44 5.50 -0.84 -20.65
C SER A 44 6.28 -0.39 -19.41
N ASP A 45 6.69 0.88 -19.34
CA ASP A 45 7.40 1.51 -18.23
C ASP A 45 6.48 2.22 -17.24
N ALA A 46 5.14 2.12 -17.41
CA ALA A 46 4.20 2.70 -16.47
C ALA A 46 4.42 2.16 -15.05
N LEU A 47 4.41 3.08 -14.09
CA LEU A 47 4.58 2.75 -12.67
C LEU A 47 3.27 2.31 -12.02
N ALA A 48 2.14 2.79 -12.53
CA ALA A 48 0.81 2.40 -12.07
C ALA A 48 -0.19 2.42 -13.22
N VAL A 49 -1.21 1.58 -13.09
CA VAL A 49 -2.36 1.52 -13.99
C VAL A 49 -3.63 1.47 -13.16
N ILE A 50 -4.56 2.34 -13.47
CA ILE A 50 -5.91 2.40 -12.88
C ILE A 50 -6.87 2.04 -14.00
N CYS A 51 -7.59 0.95 -13.87
CA CYS A 51 -8.54 0.47 -14.86
C CYS A 51 -9.94 0.45 -14.26
N TYR A 52 -10.91 1.03 -14.96
CA TYR A 52 -12.30 1.06 -14.53
C TYR A 52 -13.22 0.84 -15.72
N ASP A 53 -14.28 0.06 -15.51
CA ASP A 53 -15.31 -0.20 -16.51
C ASP A 53 -16.13 1.05 -16.81
N HIS A 54 -16.24 1.97 -15.84
CA HIS A 54 -16.91 3.25 -15.99
C HIS A 54 -15.97 4.41 -15.72
N CYS A 55 -15.70 5.22 -16.75
CA CYS A 55 -14.82 6.39 -16.65
C CYS A 55 -15.24 7.34 -15.52
N ALA A 56 -16.54 7.51 -15.29
CA ALA A 56 -17.04 8.35 -14.20
C ALA A 56 -16.56 7.90 -12.83
N ASP A 57 -16.47 6.58 -12.58
CA ASP A 57 -16.03 6.04 -11.31
C ASP A 57 -14.51 6.12 -11.16
N GLY A 58 -13.76 5.79 -12.23
CA GLY A 58 -12.31 5.92 -12.24
C GLY A 58 -11.83 7.37 -12.08
N MET A 59 -12.51 8.33 -12.70
CA MET A 59 -12.14 9.76 -12.60
C MET A 59 -12.46 10.38 -11.24
N ARG A 60 -13.36 9.81 -10.44
CA ARG A 60 -13.56 10.23 -9.03
C ARG A 60 -12.34 9.96 -8.16
N LEU A 61 -11.54 9.00 -8.56
CA LEU A 61 -10.30 8.65 -7.88
C LEU A 61 -9.13 9.55 -8.31
N TYR A 62 -9.34 10.37 -9.35
CA TYR A 62 -8.31 11.23 -9.89
C TYR A 62 -8.36 12.63 -9.27
N ASP A 63 -7.18 13.20 -9.04
CA ASP A 63 -7.03 14.53 -8.45
C ASP A 63 -7.82 15.60 -9.19
N SER A 64 -8.80 16.20 -8.48
CA SER A 64 -9.63 17.29 -8.99
C SER A 64 -8.82 18.54 -9.40
N THR A 65 -7.58 18.68 -8.92
CA THR A 65 -6.67 19.79 -9.29
C THR A 65 -5.88 19.52 -10.57
N SER A 66 -5.90 18.28 -11.06
CA SER A 66 -5.22 17.88 -12.29
C SER A 66 -5.85 18.53 -13.51
N VAL A 67 -5.02 18.79 -14.53
CA VAL A 67 -5.51 19.27 -15.82
C VAL A 67 -6.45 18.27 -16.50
N LEU A 68 -6.25 16.96 -16.30
CA LEU A 68 -7.15 15.94 -16.83
C LEU A 68 -8.55 15.97 -16.17
N ALA A 69 -8.63 16.35 -14.89
CA ALA A 69 -9.90 16.48 -14.19
C ALA A 69 -10.78 17.64 -14.74
N LYS A 70 -10.21 18.55 -15.52
CA LYS A 70 -10.93 19.64 -16.19
C LYS A 70 -11.60 19.20 -17.49
N LEU A 71 -11.34 17.98 -17.95
CA LEU A 71 -11.98 17.44 -19.14
C LEU A 71 -13.46 17.12 -18.88
N ASN A 72 -14.31 17.49 -19.80
CA ASN A 72 -15.71 17.08 -19.76
C ASN A 72 -15.85 15.67 -20.36
N LEU A 73 -15.84 14.67 -19.49
CA LEU A 73 -15.94 13.26 -19.87
C LEU A 73 -17.37 12.73 -19.86
N THR A 74 -18.39 13.60 -19.85
CA THR A 74 -19.80 13.20 -19.76
C THR A 74 -20.22 12.23 -20.88
N ALA A 75 -19.75 12.43 -22.10
CA ALA A 75 -20.02 11.53 -23.23
C ALA A 75 -19.35 10.15 -23.06
N PHE A 76 -18.30 10.05 -22.25
CA PHE A 76 -17.55 8.84 -21.97
C PHE A 76 -17.80 8.26 -20.57
N LYS A 77 -18.79 8.76 -19.83
CA LYS A 77 -19.05 8.37 -18.43
C LYS A 77 -19.16 6.86 -18.21
N ASN A 78 -19.74 6.16 -19.20
CA ASN A 78 -19.94 4.71 -19.18
C ASN A 78 -18.89 3.96 -20.02
N ALA A 79 -17.89 4.65 -20.57
CA ALA A 79 -16.82 4.03 -21.31
C ALA A 79 -15.78 3.46 -20.34
N ARG A 80 -15.19 2.34 -20.71
CA ARG A 80 -14.03 1.80 -20.00
C ARG A 80 -12.85 2.78 -20.10
N MET A 81 -12.09 2.91 -19.03
CA MET A 81 -10.90 3.73 -19.00
C MET A 81 -9.69 2.99 -18.44
N ALA A 82 -8.52 3.38 -18.92
CA ALA A 82 -7.23 3.06 -18.30
C ALA A 82 -6.44 4.35 -18.11
N LEU A 83 -6.09 4.68 -16.87
CA LEU A 83 -5.20 5.78 -16.53
C LEU A 83 -3.88 5.21 -16.06
N SER A 84 -2.81 5.46 -16.79
CA SER A 84 -1.47 5.07 -16.40
C SER A 84 -0.65 6.24 -15.91
N LEU A 85 0.28 5.97 -15.00
CA LEU A 85 1.25 6.92 -14.47
C LEU A 85 2.64 6.52 -14.94
N CYS A 86 3.22 7.32 -15.84
CA CYS A 86 4.58 7.16 -16.32
C CYS A 86 5.50 8.13 -15.60
N TYR A 87 6.81 7.89 -15.63
CA TYR A 87 7.78 8.79 -15.02
C TYR A 87 8.79 9.27 -16.05
N ASN A 88 8.82 10.60 -16.23
CA ASN A 88 9.81 11.28 -17.06
C ASN A 88 10.29 12.54 -16.33
N GLY A 89 11.14 12.33 -15.29
CA GLY A 89 11.52 13.42 -14.39
C GLY A 89 10.41 13.87 -13.42
N SER A 90 9.16 13.70 -13.82
CA SER A 90 7.94 13.87 -13.01
C SER A 90 6.92 12.81 -13.38
N LEU A 91 5.88 12.61 -12.55
CA LEU A 91 4.78 11.74 -12.90
C LEU A 91 3.92 12.37 -14.00
N VAL A 92 3.72 11.62 -15.06
CA VAL A 92 2.94 12.02 -16.23
C VAL A 92 1.78 11.06 -16.40
N PRO A 93 0.52 11.53 -16.32
CA PRO A 93 -0.64 10.69 -16.56
C PRO A 93 -0.87 10.49 -18.08
N VAL A 94 -1.29 9.28 -18.43
CA VAL A 94 -1.77 8.91 -19.75
C VAL A 94 -3.14 8.27 -19.60
N LEU A 95 -4.18 8.95 -20.06
CA LEU A 95 -5.57 8.49 -20.03
C LEU A 95 -5.92 7.87 -21.38
N ALA A 96 -6.37 6.62 -21.36
CA ALA A 96 -6.96 5.94 -22.50
C ALA A 96 -8.46 5.69 -22.25
N LEU A 97 -9.31 6.05 -23.21
CA LEU A 97 -10.77 5.90 -23.16
C LEU A 97 -11.22 4.97 -24.28
N ASP A 98 -12.04 3.99 -23.95
CA ASP A 98 -12.66 3.09 -24.92
C ASP A 98 -13.71 3.83 -25.77
N CYS A 99 -13.55 3.80 -27.07
CA CYS A 99 -14.47 4.43 -28.06
C CYS A 99 -15.33 3.42 -28.79
N GLY A 100 -15.29 2.13 -28.42
CA GLY A 100 -16.12 1.08 -29.02
C GLY A 100 -15.45 0.29 -30.13
N ARG A 101 -16.18 -0.70 -30.66
CA ARG A 101 -15.71 -1.60 -31.76
C ARG A 101 -16.04 -1.08 -33.15
N THR A 102 -16.97 -0.15 -33.22
CA THR A 102 -17.44 0.43 -34.49
C THR A 102 -17.51 1.93 -34.35
N GLU A 103 -17.11 2.65 -35.41
CA GLU A 103 -17.34 4.08 -35.48
C GLU A 103 -18.83 4.36 -35.70
N SER A 104 -19.42 5.13 -34.78
CA SER A 104 -20.74 5.75 -34.95
C SER A 104 -20.58 7.26 -35.09
N THR A 105 -21.55 7.93 -35.70
CA THR A 105 -21.55 9.39 -35.82
C THR A 105 -21.42 10.05 -34.45
N ASP A 106 -22.08 9.51 -33.44
CA ASP A 106 -22.05 10.02 -32.06
C ASP A 106 -20.68 9.86 -31.42
N SER A 107 -20.03 8.67 -31.61
CA SER A 107 -18.68 8.43 -31.07
C SER A 107 -17.64 9.32 -31.72
N VAL A 108 -17.69 9.53 -33.03
CA VAL A 108 -16.77 10.42 -33.76
C VAL A 108 -16.96 11.87 -33.31
N SER A 109 -18.20 12.32 -33.13
CA SER A 109 -18.53 13.65 -32.63
C SER A 109 -18.03 13.85 -31.20
N ALA A 110 -18.23 12.91 -30.31
CA ALA A 110 -17.74 12.94 -28.92
C ALA A 110 -16.21 13.00 -28.86
N VAL A 111 -15.53 12.18 -29.65
CA VAL A 111 -14.06 12.19 -29.75
C VAL A 111 -13.56 13.54 -30.26
N SER A 112 -14.17 14.10 -31.32
CA SER A 112 -13.78 15.41 -31.88
C SER A 112 -13.95 16.53 -30.85
N THR A 113 -15.08 16.55 -30.14
CA THR A 113 -15.36 17.53 -29.09
C THR A 113 -14.33 17.46 -27.97
N LEU A 114 -14.03 16.26 -27.49
CA LEU A 114 -13.07 16.06 -26.39
C LEU A 114 -11.65 16.41 -26.82
N ARG A 115 -11.25 16.13 -28.06
CA ARG A 115 -9.95 16.54 -28.63
C ARG A 115 -9.83 18.05 -28.69
N THR A 116 -10.87 18.76 -29.11
CA THR A 116 -10.88 20.24 -29.14
C THR A 116 -10.72 20.81 -27.74
N GLN A 117 -11.43 20.26 -26.75
CA GLN A 117 -11.30 20.67 -25.37
C GLN A 117 -9.90 20.37 -24.81
N ALA A 118 -9.36 19.18 -25.06
CA ALA A 118 -8.03 18.79 -24.64
C ALA A 118 -6.96 19.76 -25.19
N ALA A 119 -7.07 20.14 -26.47
CA ALA A 119 -6.17 21.13 -27.09
C ALA A 119 -6.24 22.49 -26.40
N SER A 120 -7.43 22.96 -26.00
CA SER A 120 -7.60 24.21 -25.24
C SER A 120 -6.93 24.16 -23.85
N LEU A 121 -6.79 22.98 -23.29
CA LEU A 121 -6.11 22.70 -22.02
C LEU A 121 -4.62 22.37 -22.20
N LYS A 122 -4.09 22.50 -23.42
CA LYS A 122 -2.70 22.16 -23.79
C LYS A 122 -2.38 20.68 -23.54
N LEU A 123 -3.35 19.80 -23.74
CA LEU A 123 -3.18 18.37 -23.72
C LEU A 123 -2.99 17.83 -25.13
N HIS A 124 -2.15 16.82 -25.25
CA HIS A 124 -1.91 16.08 -26.49
C HIS A 124 -2.88 14.89 -26.58
N THR A 125 -3.41 14.63 -27.77
CA THR A 125 -4.40 13.57 -27.99
C THR A 125 -4.09 12.78 -29.23
N GLU A 126 -4.38 11.48 -29.18
CA GLU A 126 -4.34 10.58 -30.32
C GLU A 126 -5.59 9.69 -30.32
N TYR A 127 -6.23 9.60 -31.47
CA TYR A 127 -7.35 8.68 -31.67
C TYR A 127 -6.89 7.52 -32.53
N PHE A 128 -7.05 6.31 -32.00
CA PHE A 128 -6.81 5.07 -32.71
C PHE A 128 -8.17 4.51 -33.09
N ALA A 129 -8.46 4.49 -34.39
CA ALA A 129 -9.70 3.95 -34.91
C ALA A 129 -9.84 2.46 -34.62
N PRO A 130 -11.07 1.95 -34.48
CA PRO A 130 -11.29 0.51 -34.39
C PRO A 130 -10.80 -0.17 -35.66
N ASP A 131 -10.14 -1.30 -35.48
CA ASP A 131 -9.63 -2.11 -36.58
C ASP A 131 -10.45 -3.40 -36.66
N LYS A 132 -11.17 -3.57 -37.76
CA LYS A 132 -12.04 -4.73 -38.00
C LYS A 132 -11.26 -6.01 -38.26
N GLU A 133 -10.06 -5.91 -38.86
CA GLU A 133 -9.26 -7.07 -39.21
C GLU A 133 -8.64 -7.72 -37.95
N SER A 134 -8.07 -6.91 -37.07
CA SER A 134 -7.52 -7.37 -35.78
C SER A 134 -8.58 -7.50 -34.68
N GLY A 135 -9.80 -7.00 -34.89
CA GLY A 135 -10.85 -6.91 -33.87
C GLY A 135 -10.59 -5.85 -32.81
N ARG A 136 -9.56 -5.01 -32.96
CA ARG A 136 -9.18 -3.97 -32.01
C ARG A 136 -10.27 -2.92 -31.87
N ARG A 137 -10.60 -2.57 -30.64
CA ARG A 137 -11.52 -1.46 -30.33
C ARG A 137 -10.84 -0.12 -30.63
N GLY A 138 -11.64 0.89 -30.94
CA GLY A 138 -11.15 2.27 -30.99
C GLY A 138 -10.92 2.80 -29.59
N PHE A 139 -9.87 3.65 -29.45
CA PHE A 139 -9.61 4.34 -28.19
C PHE A 139 -8.97 5.71 -28.41
N LEU A 140 -9.25 6.60 -27.48
CA LEU A 140 -8.70 7.95 -27.44
C LEU A 140 -7.68 8.03 -26.30
N VAL A 141 -6.45 8.42 -26.61
CA VAL A 141 -5.38 8.67 -25.64
C VAL A 141 -5.23 10.17 -25.41
N ILE A 142 -5.11 10.57 -24.15
CA ILE A 142 -4.96 11.96 -23.71
C ILE A 142 -3.83 12.04 -22.68
N THR A 143 -2.87 12.95 -22.87
CA THR A 143 -1.75 13.15 -21.95
C THR A 143 -1.23 14.58 -22.01
N PRO A 144 -0.66 15.14 -20.93
CA PRO A 144 0.02 16.44 -20.97
C PRO A 144 1.40 16.39 -21.62
N SER A 145 1.89 15.23 -22.06
CA SER A 145 3.24 15.03 -22.59
C SER A 145 3.23 14.47 -24.00
N GLU A 146 3.75 15.24 -24.95
CA GLU A 146 3.92 14.78 -26.34
C GLU A 146 4.87 13.57 -26.42
N ALA A 147 5.92 13.55 -25.60
CA ALA A 147 6.85 12.42 -25.54
C ALA A 147 6.15 11.13 -25.12
N GLN A 148 5.22 11.19 -24.15
CA GLN A 148 4.44 10.03 -23.75
C GLN A 148 3.46 9.61 -24.84
N LEU A 149 2.84 10.57 -25.55
CA LEU A 149 1.96 10.24 -26.67
C LEU A 149 2.73 9.53 -27.80
N THR A 150 3.95 9.99 -28.09
CA THR A 150 4.85 9.33 -29.07
C THR A 150 5.24 7.93 -28.62
N ALA A 151 5.51 7.72 -27.32
CA ALA A 151 5.76 6.40 -26.77
C ALA A 151 4.54 5.48 -26.95
N VAL A 152 3.32 5.96 -26.67
CA VAL A 152 2.09 5.19 -26.89
C VAL A 152 1.92 4.79 -28.35
N ARG A 153 2.14 5.70 -29.31
CA ARG A 153 2.09 5.38 -30.75
C ARG A 153 3.03 4.25 -31.10
N ARG A 154 4.29 4.34 -30.65
CA ARG A 154 5.28 3.30 -30.90
C ARG A 154 4.86 1.97 -30.28
N HIS A 155 4.41 1.97 -29.03
CA HIS A 155 3.98 0.75 -28.34
C HIS A 155 2.83 0.05 -29.06
N ILE A 156 1.85 0.82 -29.55
CA ILE A 156 0.75 0.25 -30.34
C ILE A 156 1.24 -0.29 -31.67
N GLY A 157 2.14 0.43 -32.37
CA GLY A 157 2.70 0.01 -33.66
C GLY A 157 3.61 -1.22 -33.53
N GLU A 158 4.34 -1.37 -32.43
CA GLU A 158 5.26 -2.47 -32.18
C GLU A 158 4.59 -3.60 -31.36
N TYR A 159 3.30 -3.50 -31.06
CA TYR A 159 2.55 -4.44 -30.20
C TYR A 159 3.19 -4.67 -28.83
N THR A 160 3.87 -3.65 -28.29
CA THR A 160 4.44 -3.68 -26.95
C THR A 160 3.61 -2.83 -26.01
N SER A 161 3.44 -3.27 -24.77
CA SER A 161 2.65 -2.54 -23.78
C SER A 161 3.02 -2.96 -22.35
N ILE A 162 2.32 -2.46 -21.37
CA ILE A 162 2.43 -2.90 -19.99
C ILE A 162 2.23 -4.42 -19.84
N LEU A 163 1.49 -5.05 -20.75
CA LEU A 163 1.26 -6.50 -20.76
C LEU A 163 2.55 -7.31 -20.96
N ASP A 164 3.59 -6.69 -21.50
CA ASP A 164 4.91 -7.30 -21.71
C ASP A 164 5.87 -7.01 -20.55
N ALA A 165 5.46 -6.16 -19.59
CA ALA A 165 6.25 -5.92 -18.39
C ALA A 165 6.31 -7.19 -17.53
N PRO A 166 7.50 -7.57 -17.04
CA PRO A 166 7.66 -8.78 -16.22
C PRO A 166 6.70 -8.80 -15.02
N GLY A 167 5.98 -9.91 -14.85
CA GLY A 167 5.03 -10.12 -13.76
C GLY A 167 3.68 -9.39 -13.91
N PHE A 168 3.50 -8.46 -14.87
CA PHE A 168 2.25 -7.69 -14.96
C PHE A 168 1.05 -8.56 -15.30
N ARG A 169 1.17 -9.57 -16.19
CA ARG A 169 0.08 -10.51 -16.50
C ARG A 169 -0.36 -11.30 -15.28
N GLN A 170 0.57 -11.64 -14.39
CA GLN A 170 0.25 -12.30 -13.11
C GLN A 170 -0.50 -11.33 -12.19
N ALA A 171 -0.07 -10.07 -12.12
CA ALA A 171 -0.76 -9.04 -11.36
C ALA A 171 -2.18 -8.79 -11.91
N LEU A 172 -2.34 -8.74 -13.23
CA LEU A 172 -3.66 -8.60 -13.86
C LEU A 172 -4.57 -9.80 -13.55
N ALA A 173 -4.04 -11.03 -13.59
CA ALA A 173 -4.80 -12.22 -13.21
C ALA A 173 -5.20 -12.25 -11.73
N ALA A 174 -4.43 -11.58 -10.87
CA ALA A 174 -4.71 -11.46 -9.45
C ALA A 174 -5.78 -10.41 -9.14
N ALA A 175 -6.11 -9.49 -10.06
CA ALA A 175 -7.17 -8.53 -9.87
C ALA A 175 -8.52 -9.24 -9.69
N ALA A 176 -9.26 -8.92 -8.63
CA ALA A 176 -10.52 -9.59 -8.28
C ALA A 176 -11.74 -9.02 -9.02
N SER A 177 -11.63 -7.88 -9.72
CA SER A 177 -12.65 -7.25 -10.55
C SER A 177 -12.04 -6.59 -11.79
N ASP A 178 -12.89 -6.11 -12.71
CA ASP A 178 -12.46 -5.34 -13.87
C ASP A 178 -12.07 -3.90 -13.48
N ASP A 179 -12.53 -3.46 -12.31
CA ASP A 179 -12.08 -2.26 -11.64
C ASP A 179 -10.89 -2.60 -10.75
N PHE A 180 -9.71 -2.06 -11.06
CA PHE A 180 -8.49 -2.34 -10.32
C PHE A 180 -7.46 -1.21 -10.43
N ILE A 181 -6.53 -1.22 -9.49
CA ILE A 181 -5.29 -0.44 -9.56
C ILE A 181 -4.14 -1.43 -9.42
N ILE A 182 -3.20 -1.37 -10.33
CA ILE A 182 -1.96 -2.15 -10.26
C ILE A 182 -0.80 -1.18 -10.26
N PHE A 183 0.10 -1.31 -9.30
CA PHE A 183 1.31 -0.50 -9.28
C PHE A 183 2.56 -1.34 -9.08
N ARG A 184 3.66 -0.86 -9.69
CA ARG A 184 4.99 -1.45 -9.58
C ARG A 184 5.62 -1.02 -8.27
N ASN A 185 5.95 -1.95 -7.40
CA ASN A 185 6.48 -1.65 -6.08
C ASN A 185 7.85 -0.95 -6.11
N SER A 186 8.70 -1.27 -7.08
CA SER A 186 9.96 -0.56 -7.30
C SER A 186 9.79 0.93 -7.64
N GLY A 187 8.59 1.33 -8.08
CA GLY A 187 8.19 2.72 -8.32
C GLY A 187 7.62 3.44 -7.09
N ALA A 188 7.51 2.77 -5.94
CA ALA A 188 6.83 3.30 -4.77
C ALA A 188 7.38 4.65 -4.29
N GLU A 189 8.70 4.88 -4.38
CA GLU A 189 9.30 6.17 -4.02
C GLU A 189 8.77 7.34 -4.86
N ARG A 190 8.43 7.09 -6.12
CA ARG A 190 7.88 8.08 -7.05
C ARG A 190 6.37 8.21 -6.92
N LEU A 191 5.69 7.11 -6.59
CA LEU A 191 4.23 7.04 -6.47
C LEU A 191 3.74 7.45 -5.08
N ALA A 192 4.47 7.13 -4.01
CA ALA A 192 4.03 7.36 -2.64
C ALA A 192 3.87 8.86 -2.35
N PRO A 193 2.66 9.31 -2.00
CA PRO A 193 2.41 10.69 -1.67
C PRO A 193 3.14 11.09 -0.37
N LYS A 194 3.53 12.36 -0.30
CA LYS A 194 4.00 12.94 0.97
C LYS A 194 2.83 12.92 1.95
N GLY A 195 3.00 12.23 3.10
CA GLY A 195 1.99 12.18 4.15
C GLY A 195 0.91 11.10 3.98
N TRP A 196 1.13 10.10 3.12
CA TRP A 196 0.21 8.95 3.01
C TRP A 196 0.08 8.17 4.32
N LEU A 197 1.19 7.95 5.01
CA LEU A 197 1.23 7.59 6.41
C LEU A 197 1.94 8.76 7.11
N GLN A 198 1.17 9.66 7.74
CA GLN A 198 1.70 10.93 8.27
C GLN A 198 2.75 10.69 9.34
N ASP A 199 2.56 9.65 10.09
CA ASP A 199 3.38 9.28 11.24
C ASP A 199 4.43 8.21 10.95
N PHE A 200 4.53 7.73 9.69
CA PHE A 200 5.56 6.79 9.28
C PHE A 200 6.58 7.47 8.35
N PRO A 201 7.88 7.33 8.58
CA PRO A 201 8.89 7.94 7.71
C PRO A 201 8.74 7.48 6.26
N ARG A 202 8.64 8.42 5.33
CA ARG A 202 8.44 8.14 3.90
C ARG A 202 9.49 7.17 3.35
N ARG A 203 10.75 7.33 3.76
CA ARG A 203 11.85 6.47 3.30
C ARG A 203 11.63 5.01 3.69
N ASP A 204 11.19 4.76 4.93
CA ASP A 204 10.99 3.40 5.43
C ASP A 204 9.75 2.77 4.79
N LEU A 205 8.69 3.56 4.58
CA LEU A 205 7.51 3.11 3.85
C LEU A 205 7.83 2.72 2.40
N THR A 206 8.55 3.57 1.69
CA THR A 206 8.89 3.29 0.28
C THR A 206 9.85 2.10 0.16
N ALA A 207 10.78 1.95 1.09
CA ALA A 207 11.64 0.77 1.17
C ALA A 207 10.85 -0.51 1.49
N PHE A 208 9.89 -0.43 2.41
CA PHE A 208 8.99 -1.55 2.70
C PHE A 208 8.16 -1.94 1.48
N LEU A 209 7.51 -0.98 0.82
CA LEU A 209 6.70 -1.23 -0.38
C LEU A 209 7.55 -1.82 -1.52
N ALA A 210 8.76 -1.30 -1.74
CA ALA A 210 9.66 -1.82 -2.76
C ALA A 210 10.10 -3.27 -2.49
N ALA A 211 10.23 -3.63 -1.22
CA ALA A 211 10.58 -4.99 -0.80
C ALA A 211 9.37 -5.91 -0.58
N LEU A 212 8.14 -5.39 -0.68
CA LEU A 212 6.94 -6.17 -0.44
C LEU A 212 6.70 -7.20 -1.55
N ALA A 213 6.74 -6.76 -2.81
CA ALA A 213 6.45 -7.56 -3.99
C ALA A 213 6.96 -6.85 -5.26
N ASP A 214 6.86 -7.45 -6.44
CA ASP A 214 7.09 -6.77 -7.72
C ASP A 214 5.95 -5.81 -8.06
N TRP A 215 4.73 -6.32 -7.90
CA TRP A 215 3.50 -5.59 -8.15
C TRP A 215 2.56 -5.68 -6.96
N THR A 216 1.76 -4.66 -6.79
CA THR A 216 0.63 -4.67 -5.86
C THR A 216 -0.65 -4.35 -6.60
N VAL A 217 -1.65 -5.19 -6.40
CA VAL A 217 -2.99 -5.06 -6.96
C VAL A 217 -3.93 -4.58 -5.87
N LEU A 218 -4.68 -3.51 -6.16
CA LEU A 218 -5.77 -3.01 -5.33
C LEU A 218 -7.08 -3.25 -6.08
N THR A 219 -8.00 -3.95 -5.45
CA THR A 219 -9.34 -4.16 -5.98
C THR A 219 -10.36 -3.51 -5.05
N PRO A 220 -11.29 -2.67 -5.54
CA PRO A 220 -12.33 -2.07 -4.71
C PRO A 220 -13.09 -3.12 -3.91
N ALA A 221 -13.30 -2.85 -2.64
CA ALA A 221 -14.04 -3.70 -1.70
C ALA A 221 -14.94 -2.84 -0.83
N SER A 222 -15.85 -3.47 -0.07
CA SER A 222 -16.72 -2.72 0.84
C SER A 222 -15.92 -1.94 1.88
N GLY A 223 -16.06 -0.62 1.84
CA GLY A 223 -15.37 0.29 2.77
C GLY A 223 -13.88 0.49 2.50
N GLY A 224 -13.35 0.04 1.34
CA GLY A 224 -11.92 0.18 1.04
C GLY A 224 -11.43 -0.65 -0.14
N PHE A 225 -10.28 -1.29 0.03
CA PHE A 225 -9.63 -2.11 -0.99
C PHE A 225 -9.18 -3.47 -0.44
N ALA A 226 -9.35 -4.51 -1.26
CA ALA A 226 -8.56 -5.73 -1.14
C ALA A 226 -7.20 -5.50 -1.81
N ILE A 227 -6.13 -5.89 -1.13
CA ILE A 227 -4.75 -5.71 -1.58
C ILE A 227 -4.13 -7.07 -1.84
N GLN A 228 -3.52 -7.24 -3.00
CA GLN A 228 -2.80 -8.47 -3.33
C GLN A 228 -1.39 -8.14 -3.83
N PRO A 229 -0.34 -8.42 -3.05
CA PRO A 229 1.02 -8.41 -3.54
C PRO A 229 1.25 -9.57 -4.52
N VAL A 230 1.98 -9.31 -5.59
CA VAL A 230 2.32 -10.27 -6.64
C VAL A 230 3.82 -10.25 -6.88
N CYS A 231 4.47 -11.38 -6.67
CA CYS A 231 5.90 -11.58 -6.87
C CYS A 231 6.16 -13.06 -7.19
N ASP A 232 7.39 -13.38 -7.55
CA ASP A 232 7.84 -14.76 -7.62
C ASP A 232 7.93 -15.40 -6.21
N ALA A 233 8.29 -16.66 -6.15
CA ALA A 233 8.39 -17.41 -4.88
C ALA A 233 9.70 -17.13 -4.10
N SER A 234 10.43 -16.08 -4.44
CA SER A 234 11.69 -15.73 -3.78
C SER A 234 11.48 -15.20 -2.37
N ASP A 235 12.31 -15.61 -1.42
CA ASP A 235 12.36 -15.09 -0.06
C ASP A 235 12.94 -13.66 0.03
N THR A 236 13.23 -13.01 -1.10
CA THR A 236 13.59 -11.58 -1.15
C THR A 236 12.40 -10.65 -0.95
N TYR A 237 11.17 -11.17 -1.04
CA TYR A 237 9.95 -10.39 -0.89
C TYR A 237 9.27 -10.59 0.46
N TYR A 238 8.94 -9.50 1.13
CA TYR A 238 8.18 -9.53 2.39
C TYR A 238 6.82 -10.24 2.26
N ALA A 239 6.19 -10.19 1.08
CA ALA A 239 4.93 -10.88 0.84
C ALA A 239 5.05 -12.39 1.09
N ASN A 240 6.14 -13.03 0.64
CA ASN A 240 6.37 -14.45 0.84
C ASN A 240 6.71 -14.76 2.30
N ILE A 241 7.55 -13.93 2.93
CA ILE A 241 7.95 -14.08 4.33
C ILE A 241 6.74 -13.95 5.26
N LEU A 242 6.03 -12.82 5.21
CA LEU A 242 4.88 -12.58 6.07
C LEU A 242 3.71 -13.52 5.72
N GLY A 243 3.55 -13.86 4.43
CA GLY A 243 2.53 -14.82 3.98
C GLY A 243 2.75 -16.24 4.49
N SER A 244 3.99 -16.64 4.74
CA SER A 244 4.33 -17.96 5.29
C SER A 244 4.07 -18.08 6.80
N LEU A 245 3.97 -16.94 7.51
CA LEU A 245 3.70 -16.94 8.95
C LEU A 245 2.26 -17.36 9.25
N PRO A 246 2.03 -18.14 10.30
CA PRO A 246 0.69 -18.41 10.77
C PRO A 246 0.03 -17.11 11.25
N PRO A 247 -1.25 -16.90 10.95
CA PRO A 247 -1.96 -15.76 11.50
C PRO A 247 -2.17 -15.95 13.01
N ALA A 248 -1.97 -14.89 13.78
CA ALA A 248 -2.15 -14.87 15.23
C ALA A 248 -3.12 -13.76 15.65
N ASP A 249 -3.60 -13.80 16.87
CA ASP A 249 -4.51 -12.79 17.38
C ASP A 249 -3.73 -11.63 17.99
N SER A 250 -4.01 -10.42 17.50
CA SER A 250 -3.57 -9.18 18.13
C SER A 250 -4.42 -8.87 19.35
N ARG A 251 -3.81 -8.29 20.37
CA ARG A 251 -4.48 -7.73 21.55
C ARG A 251 -4.09 -6.25 21.74
N LEU A 252 -3.63 -5.64 20.69
CA LEU A 252 -3.16 -4.26 20.74
C LEU A 252 -4.28 -3.27 21.11
N ASP A 253 -5.50 -3.50 20.63
CA ASP A 253 -6.69 -2.69 20.93
C ASP A 253 -6.98 -2.50 22.40
N ALA A 254 -6.59 -3.47 23.24
CA ALA A 254 -6.81 -3.43 24.68
C ALA A 254 -5.87 -2.47 25.43
N ILE A 255 -4.76 -2.04 24.82
CA ILE A 255 -3.71 -1.27 25.47
C ILE A 255 -3.48 0.12 24.86
N LEU A 256 -4.06 0.41 23.69
CA LEU A 256 -3.84 1.66 22.98
C LEU A 256 -4.37 2.86 23.77
N PRO A 257 -3.59 3.96 23.87
CA PRO A 257 -4.09 5.26 24.31
C PRO A 257 -5.24 5.76 23.41
N ARG A 258 -6.15 6.57 24.01
CA ARG A 258 -7.27 7.17 23.29
C ARG A 258 -6.82 8.06 22.12
N ASP A 259 -5.74 8.78 22.30
CA ASP A 259 -5.15 9.70 21.34
C ASP A 259 -4.11 9.06 20.40
N THR A 260 -4.19 7.74 20.22
CA THR A 260 -3.31 7.01 19.28
C THR A 260 -3.47 7.55 17.86
N ARG A 261 -2.35 7.97 17.27
CA ARG A 261 -2.26 8.50 15.90
C ARG A 261 -1.79 7.47 14.90
N PHE A 262 -1.00 6.52 15.36
CA PHE A 262 -0.45 5.46 14.54
C PHE A 262 -0.16 4.24 15.40
N ALA A 263 -0.46 3.06 14.87
CA ALA A 263 -0.01 1.81 15.44
C ALA A 263 0.33 0.80 14.33
N MET A 264 1.44 0.10 14.49
CA MET A 264 1.86 -1.00 13.63
C MET A 264 2.10 -2.22 14.51
N ALA A 265 1.51 -3.37 14.18
CA ALA A 265 1.68 -4.58 14.95
C ALA A 265 2.02 -5.79 14.08
N LEU A 266 2.86 -6.64 14.65
CA LEU A 266 3.23 -7.96 14.16
C LEU A 266 2.83 -8.98 15.24
N PRO A 267 1.64 -9.61 15.14
CA PRO A 267 1.32 -10.80 15.90
C PRO A 267 2.23 -11.94 15.41
N VAL A 268 3.06 -12.49 16.28
CA VAL A 268 4.15 -13.40 15.88
C VAL A 268 4.13 -14.70 16.68
N SER A 269 4.75 -15.72 16.07
CA SER A 269 5.21 -16.92 16.78
C SER A 269 6.74 -16.97 16.62
N ASN A 270 7.47 -16.87 17.71
CA ASN A 270 8.93 -16.66 17.70
C ASN A 270 9.73 -17.58 16.78
N PRO A 271 9.60 -18.94 16.85
CA PRO A 271 10.43 -19.80 16.02
C PRO A 271 10.20 -19.56 14.53
N GLN A 272 8.93 -19.44 14.10
CA GLN A 272 8.58 -19.25 12.70
C GLN A 272 8.97 -17.87 12.19
N MET A 273 8.79 -16.83 13.00
CA MET A 273 9.22 -15.48 12.63
C MET A 273 10.74 -15.43 12.49
N ARG A 274 11.49 -16.09 13.38
CA ARG A 274 12.94 -16.13 13.33
C ARG A 274 13.45 -16.81 12.07
N GLU A 275 12.92 -17.98 11.74
CA GLU A 275 13.26 -18.69 10.51
C GLU A 275 12.92 -17.86 9.26
N ALA A 276 11.78 -17.16 9.27
CA ALA A 276 11.37 -16.30 8.17
C ALA A 276 12.33 -15.11 7.99
N VAL A 277 12.74 -14.46 9.08
CA VAL A 277 13.72 -13.36 9.05
C VAL A 277 15.08 -13.84 8.54
N GLU A 278 15.56 -14.99 8.99
CA GLU A 278 16.85 -15.56 8.54
C GLU A 278 16.82 -15.88 7.04
N ARG A 279 15.76 -16.52 6.54
CA ARG A 279 15.60 -16.77 5.10
C ARG A 279 15.62 -15.47 4.30
N TYR A 280 14.92 -14.44 4.77
CA TYR A 280 14.94 -13.12 4.12
C TYR A 280 16.32 -12.47 4.12
N GLN A 281 17.05 -12.54 5.23
CA GLN A 281 18.41 -11.99 5.34
C GLN A 281 19.38 -12.72 4.42
N ASP A 282 19.25 -14.05 4.32
CA ASP A 282 20.07 -14.89 3.43
C ASP A 282 19.76 -14.58 1.96
N ALA A 283 18.50 -14.64 1.55
CA ALA A 283 18.07 -14.32 0.20
C ALA A 283 18.46 -12.90 -0.24
N SER A 284 18.45 -11.94 0.70
CA SER A 284 18.88 -10.56 0.47
C SER A 284 20.38 -10.32 0.58
N VAL A 285 21.19 -11.38 0.74
CA VAL A 285 22.66 -11.31 0.90
C VAL A 285 23.07 -10.44 2.09
N ARG A 286 22.30 -10.46 3.17
CA ARG A 286 22.50 -9.64 4.38
C ARG A 286 22.75 -10.47 5.64
N LEU A 287 22.70 -11.80 5.56
CA LEU A 287 22.77 -12.70 6.72
C LEU A 287 24.02 -12.48 7.55
N THR A 288 25.19 -12.39 6.93
CA THR A 288 26.45 -12.14 7.65
C THR A 288 26.45 -10.83 8.42
N ARG A 289 25.93 -9.75 7.81
CA ARG A 289 25.81 -8.44 8.47
C ARG A 289 24.82 -8.50 9.64
N TYR A 290 23.72 -9.21 9.45
CA TYR A 290 22.70 -9.42 10.47
C TYR A 290 23.30 -10.16 11.68
N GLN A 291 23.97 -11.29 11.46
CA GLN A 291 24.63 -12.08 12.50
C GLN A 291 25.69 -11.27 13.23
N LYS A 292 26.52 -10.48 12.52
CA LYS A 292 27.49 -9.57 13.11
C LYS A 292 26.83 -8.56 14.04
N LYS A 293 25.71 -7.96 13.62
CA LYS A 293 24.97 -6.99 14.47
C LYS A 293 24.43 -7.65 15.74
N LEU A 294 23.91 -8.86 15.65
CA LEU A 294 23.47 -9.60 16.85
C LEU A 294 24.63 -9.92 17.80
N ALA A 295 25.80 -10.28 17.27
CA ALA A 295 27.01 -10.53 18.08
C ALA A 295 27.49 -9.24 18.77
N GLU A 296 27.46 -8.10 18.10
CA GLU A 296 27.79 -6.80 18.70
C GLU A 296 26.87 -6.50 19.88
N LEU A 297 25.56 -6.61 19.68
CA LEU A 297 24.55 -6.37 20.71
C LEU A 297 24.69 -7.34 21.91
N LYS A 298 25.01 -8.61 21.62
CA LYS A 298 25.33 -9.60 22.68
C LYS A 298 26.50 -9.17 23.54
N ASN A 299 27.58 -8.64 22.92
CA ASN A 299 28.74 -8.19 23.65
C ASN A 299 28.45 -6.92 24.46
N GLU A 300 27.70 -5.98 23.91
CA GLU A 300 27.31 -4.73 24.58
C GLU A 300 26.38 -4.97 25.78
N ALA A 301 25.36 -5.81 25.62
CA ALA A 301 24.34 -6.07 26.64
C ALA A 301 24.68 -7.21 27.61
N GLY A 302 25.76 -7.99 27.34
CA GLY A 302 26.08 -9.20 28.10
C GLY A 302 25.04 -10.31 27.97
N LYS A 303 24.07 -10.17 27.06
CA LYS A 303 23.00 -11.14 26.83
C LYS A 303 22.73 -11.31 25.34
N ASP A 304 22.49 -12.55 24.93
CA ASP A 304 22.16 -12.88 23.54
C ASP A 304 20.75 -12.42 23.16
N PRO A 305 20.57 -11.58 22.10
CA PRO A 305 19.26 -11.14 21.66
C PRO A 305 18.29 -12.30 21.32
N LEU A 306 18.78 -13.36 20.70
CA LEU A 306 17.95 -14.54 20.35
C LEU A 306 17.52 -15.33 21.58
N LEU A 307 18.39 -15.44 22.59
CA LEU A 307 18.04 -16.08 23.86
C LEU A 307 17.00 -15.24 24.61
N TRP A 308 17.16 -13.92 24.64
CA TRP A 308 16.18 -13.01 25.23
C TRP A 308 14.79 -13.14 24.58
N GLU A 309 14.75 -13.16 23.23
CA GLU A 309 13.52 -13.36 22.47
C GLU A 309 12.82 -14.69 22.85
N LYS A 310 13.60 -15.76 22.92
CA LYS A 310 13.13 -17.09 23.27
C LYS A 310 12.60 -17.16 24.70
N GLU A 311 13.29 -16.52 25.65
CA GLU A 311 12.86 -16.50 27.06
C GLU A 311 11.55 -15.76 27.26
N LEU A 312 11.31 -14.66 26.53
CA LEU A 312 10.07 -13.92 26.57
C LEU A 312 8.93 -14.65 25.85
N ASP A 313 9.23 -15.56 24.93
CA ASP A 313 8.23 -16.20 24.05
C ASP A 313 7.26 -15.15 23.47
N ILE A 314 7.83 -14.20 22.71
CA ILE A 314 7.11 -13.03 22.23
C ILE A 314 5.93 -13.45 21.34
N ARG A 315 4.75 -12.95 21.63
CA ARG A 315 3.50 -13.24 20.92
C ARG A 315 3.05 -12.10 20.02
N GLU A 316 3.48 -10.88 20.33
CA GLU A 316 3.14 -9.71 19.55
C GLU A 316 4.15 -8.61 19.80
N ILE A 317 4.49 -7.87 18.76
CA ILE A 317 5.27 -6.67 18.86
C ILE A 317 4.57 -5.54 18.14
N ALA A 318 4.54 -4.34 18.74
CA ALA A 318 3.91 -3.19 18.15
C ALA A 318 4.73 -1.91 18.36
N LEU A 319 4.64 -1.01 17.37
CA LEU A 319 5.07 0.37 17.47
C LEU A 319 3.83 1.23 17.57
N VAL A 320 3.78 2.09 18.59
CA VAL A 320 2.62 2.97 18.84
C VAL A 320 3.09 4.41 18.96
N ARG A 321 2.45 5.29 18.20
CA ARG A 321 2.60 6.73 18.32
C ARG A 321 1.28 7.34 18.79
N PHE A 322 1.34 8.15 19.81
CA PHE A 322 0.19 8.80 20.47
C PHE A 322 0.53 10.26 20.80
N GLY A 323 -0.36 11.00 21.42
CA GLY A 323 -0.13 12.42 21.71
C GLY A 323 1.08 12.68 22.60
N GLY A 324 1.38 11.76 23.52
CA GLY A 324 2.49 11.87 24.47
C GLY A 324 3.84 11.37 23.96
N GLY A 325 3.91 10.67 22.82
CA GLY A 325 5.20 10.16 22.32
C GLY A 325 5.11 8.91 21.46
N THR A 326 6.23 8.17 21.39
CA THR A 326 6.35 6.93 20.61
C THR A 326 6.95 5.82 21.46
N VAL A 327 6.26 4.68 21.53
CA VAL A 327 6.72 3.50 22.28
C VAL A 327 6.70 2.24 21.41
N THR A 328 7.57 1.30 21.75
CA THR A 328 7.48 -0.08 21.27
C THR A 328 6.89 -0.96 22.37
N LEU A 329 5.92 -1.77 22.01
CA LEU A 329 5.25 -2.70 22.91
C LEU A 329 5.65 -4.13 22.54
N VAL A 330 5.93 -4.96 23.54
CA VAL A 330 6.22 -6.38 23.37
C VAL A 330 5.33 -7.19 24.30
N ARG A 331 4.47 -8.02 23.73
CA ARG A 331 3.61 -8.93 24.47
C ARG A 331 4.27 -10.32 24.56
N PRO A 332 4.69 -10.73 25.76
CA PRO A 332 5.19 -12.08 25.97
C PRO A 332 4.03 -13.09 26.07
N ALA A 333 4.33 -14.38 25.95
CA ALA A 333 3.36 -15.44 26.16
C ALA A 333 2.83 -15.47 27.60
N LYS A 334 3.71 -15.26 28.56
CA LYS A 334 3.38 -15.10 29.97
C LYS A 334 3.30 -13.62 30.30
N ALA A 335 2.14 -13.18 30.75
CA ALA A 335 1.93 -11.77 31.07
C ALA A 335 3.03 -11.24 31.99
N ALA A 336 3.57 -10.07 31.63
CA ALA A 336 4.55 -9.37 32.44
C ALA A 336 3.88 -8.86 33.72
N THR A 337 4.60 -8.95 34.84
CA THR A 337 4.17 -8.33 36.11
C THR A 337 4.46 -6.83 36.04
N GLU A 338 3.56 -6.01 36.56
CA GLU A 338 3.73 -4.57 36.55
C GLU A 338 5.07 -4.15 37.21
N HIS A 339 5.78 -3.27 36.51
CA HIS A 339 7.06 -2.77 36.95
C HIS A 339 7.24 -1.31 36.49
N GLU A 340 7.67 -0.45 37.40
CA GLU A 340 8.00 0.95 37.14
C GLU A 340 9.10 1.11 36.09
N PRO A 341 9.18 2.28 35.41
CA PRO A 341 10.21 2.58 34.43
C PRO A 341 11.61 2.37 35.00
N ALA A 342 12.44 1.62 34.26
CA ALA A 342 13.83 1.34 34.59
C ALA A 342 14.71 1.41 33.32
N GLU A 343 16.00 1.59 33.49
CA GLU A 343 16.95 1.59 32.38
C GLU A 343 16.91 0.24 31.63
N ASN A 344 16.78 0.33 30.30
CA ASN A 344 16.86 -0.83 29.43
C ASN A 344 18.31 -1.16 29.09
N THR A 345 18.82 -2.26 29.65
CA THR A 345 20.18 -2.77 29.34
C THR A 345 20.26 -3.52 28.01
N ARG A 346 19.14 -3.66 27.26
CA ARG A 346 19.04 -4.45 26.02
C ARG A 346 18.67 -3.58 24.84
N ARG A 347 19.28 -2.39 24.77
CA ARG A 347 19.04 -1.43 23.70
C ARG A 347 19.34 -2.03 22.33
N GLY A 348 18.53 -1.72 21.35
CA GLY A 348 18.69 -2.14 19.97
C GLY A 348 18.28 -3.59 19.68
N PHE A 349 17.84 -4.40 20.66
CA PHE A 349 17.43 -5.79 20.43
C PHE A 349 16.20 -5.85 19.53
N ILE A 350 15.19 -5.02 19.80
CA ILE A 350 13.93 -5.03 19.05
C ILE A 350 14.14 -4.64 17.59
N PRO A 351 14.77 -3.49 17.26
CA PRO A 351 15.05 -3.14 15.87
C PRO A 351 15.91 -4.16 15.12
N ALA A 352 16.86 -4.78 15.80
CA ALA A 352 17.72 -5.80 15.21
C ALA A 352 16.95 -7.09 14.89
N LEU A 353 16.03 -7.49 15.75
CA LEU A 353 15.27 -8.72 15.61
C LEU A 353 14.04 -8.57 14.66
N TYR A 354 13.37 -7.43 14.67
CA TYR A 354 12.06 -7.23 14.01
C TYR A 354 12.05 -6.15 12.93
N GLY A 355 13.16 -5.44 12.75
CA GLY A 355 13.34 -4.47 11.67
C GLY A 355 13.41 -3.02 12.12
N SER A 356 13.96 -2.19 11.21
CA SER A 356 14.31 -0.79 11.48
C SER A 356 13.12 0.10 11.81
N ALA A 357 11.90 -0.29 11.45
CA ALA A 357 10.70 0.46 11.82
C ALA A 357 10.56 0.63 13.34
N PHE A 358 10.98 -0.36 14.11
CA PHE A 358 10.96 -0.30 15.58
C PHE A 358 12.05 0.59 16.20
N ALA A 359 13.01 1.08 15.39
CA ALA A 359 13.99 2.08 15.83
C ALA A 359 13.41 3.50 15.86
N LEU A 360 12.14 3.69 15.49
CA LEU A 360 11.44 4.98 15.59
C LEU A 360 11.09 5.35 17.04
N ALA A 361 10.94 4.36 17.91
CA ALA A 361 10.88 4.57 19.35
C ALA A 361 12.30 4.49 19.92
N ASP A 362 12.64 5.42 20.82
CA ASP A 362 13.78 5.23 21.70
C ASP A 362 13.53 3.98 22.56
N ASP A 363 14.55 3.23 22.89
CA ASP A 363 14.45 2.03 23.73
C ASP A 363 15.34 2.11 24.98
N SER A 364 15.63 3.34 25.44
CA SER A 364 16.52 3.58 26.59
C SER A 364 15.89 3.16 27.92
N VAL A 365 14.57 3.17 28.03
CA VAL A 365 13.81 2.83 29.23
C VAL A 365 12.82 1.72 28.91
N THR A 366 12.57 0.85 29.88
CA THR A 366 11.54 -0.18 29.82
C THR A 366 10.66 -0.15 31.05
N ALA A 367 9.37 -0.44 30.88
CA ALA A 367 8.41 -0.67 31.95
C ALA A 367 7.58 -1.91 31.62
N GLN A 368 6.78 -2.37 32.58
CA GLN A 368 5.83 -3.47 32.38
C GLN A 368 4.46 -3.02 32.82
N TRP A 369 3.51 -3.07 31.88
CA TRP A 369 2.16 -2.59 32.12
C TRP A 369 1.12 -3.37 31.30
N GLY A 370 0.00 -3.72 31.92
CA GLY A 370 -1.09 -4.44 31.23
C GLY A 370 -0.68 -5.78 30.63
N GLY A 371 0.34 -6.42 31.17
CA GLY A 371 0.89 -7.67 30.64
C GLY A 371 1.88 -7.52 29.48
N TRP A 372 2.24 -6.29 29.13
CA TRP A 372 3.19 -5.96 28.06
C TRP A 372 4.47 -5.35 28.63
N HIS A 373 5.58 -5.53 27.90
CA HIS A 373 6.76 -4.69 28.05
C HIS A 373 6.62 -3.44 27.18
N VAL A 374 6.88 -2.27 27.75
CA VAL A 374 6.84 -0.97 27.10
C VAL A 374 8.26 -0.45 26.99
N PHE A 375 8.69 -0.05 25.81
CA PHE A 375 10.03 0.49 25.54
C PHE A 375 9.91 1.88 24.92
N GLY A 376 10.70 2.83 25.40
CA GLY A 376 10.70 4.21 24.92
C GLY A 376 11.80 5.05 25.58
N SER A 377 11.76 6.37 25.36
CA SER A 377 12.44 7.30 26.25
C SER A 377 11.73 7.33 27.61
N GLU A 378 12.37 7.84 28.65
CA GLU A 378 11.72 7.95 29.96
C GLU A 378 10.42 8.77 29.89
N ALA A 379 10.43 9.87 29.13
CA ALA A 379 9.25 10.72 28.94
C ALA A 379 8.13 9.96 28.20
N ASP A 380 8.45 9.26 27.12
CA ASP A 380 7.46 8.52 26.33
C ASP A 380 6.84 7.35 27.11
N VAL A 381 7.67 6.61 27.87
CA VAL A 381 7.18 5.51 28.71
C VAL A 381 6.26 6.04 29.80
N ARG A 382 6.64 7.08 30.53
CA ARG A 382 5.78 7.68 31.55
C ARG A 382 4.47 8.21 30.97
N ALA A 383 4.55 8.96 29.86
CA ALA A 383 3.37 9.46 29.17
C ALA A 383 2.46 8.30 28.71
N PHE A 384 3.02 7.16 28.25
CA PHE A 384 2.24 6.01 27.87
C PHE A 384 1.53 5.35 29.06
N LEU A 385 2.17 5.23 30.21
CA LEU A 385 1.57 4.66 31.42
C LEU A 385 0.42 5.52 31.95
N GLU A 386 0.57 6.85 31.88
CA GLU A 386 -0.41 7.84 32.37
C GLU A 386 -1.51 8.14 31.33
N ALA A 387 -1.33 7.76 30.06
CA ALA A 387 -2.27 8.09 29.01
C ALA A 387 -3.67 7.52 29.26
N GLU A 388 -4.68 8.31 28.94
CA GLU A 388 -6.08 7.93 29.04
C GLU A 388 -6.40 6.76 28.05
N ARG A 389 -7.15 5.77 28.53
CA ARG A 389 -7.66 4.66 27.71
C ARG A 389 -9.16 4.80 27.54
N PRO A 390 -9.70 4.38 26.39
CA PRO A 390 -11.16 4.38 26.19
C PRO A 390 -11.85 3.53 27.26
N ASP A 391 -12.87 4.08 27.88
CA ASP A 391 -13.75 3.32 28.79
C ASP A 391 -14.46 2.18 28.07
N LYS A 392 -15.01 1.23 28.85
CA LYS A 392 -15.70 0.07 28.28
C LYS A 392 -16.92 0.45 27.44
N GLU A 393 -17.50 1.62 27.70
CA GLU A 393 -18.71 2.13 27.03
C GLU A 393 -18.39 3.07 25.87
N GLU A 394 -17.14 3.53 25.74
CA GLU A 394 -16.71 4.40 24.63
C GLU A 394 -16.32 3.56 23.40
N PRO A 395 -16.48 4.13 22.18
CA PRO A 395 -16.01 3.47 20.98
C PRO A 395 -14.48 3.27 21.05
N ARG A 396 -14.08 2.03 21.27
CA ARG A 396 -12.66 1.64 21.25
C ARG A 396 -12.15 1.66 19.82
N ILE A 397 -10.86 1.92 19.67
CA ILE A 397 -10.15 1.66 18.42
C ILE A 397 -10.40 0.19 18.06
N THR A 398 -11.26 -0.05 17.07
CA THR A 398 -11.59 -1.41 16.64
C THR A 398 -10.55 -1.86 15.62
N LEU A 399 -9.66 -2.74 16.03
CA LEU A 399 -8.69 -3.36 15.15
C LEU A 399 -9.21 -4.73 14.70
N PRO A 400 -8.97 -5.15 13.45
CA PRO A 400 -9.25 -6.51 12.99
C PRO A 400 -8.24 -7.48 13.61
N GLY A 401 -8.30 -7.65 14.94
CA GLY A 401 -7.29 -8.31 15.74
C GLY A 401 -7.23 -9.84 15.60
N LYS A 402 -8.25 -10.50 15.02
CA LYS A 402 -8.28 -11.97 14.94
C LYS A 402 -7.62 -12.49 13.68
N GLY A 403 -6.66 -13.39 13.87
CA GLY A 403 -6.02 -14.11 12.77
C GLY A 403 -5.22 -13.21 11.82
N CYS A 404 -4.48 -12.23 12.35
CA CYS A 404 -3.65 -11.31 11.60
C CYS A 404 -2.20 -11.77 11.53
N ARG A 405 -1.50 -11.34 10.46
CA ARG A 405 -0.05 -11.44 10.31
C ARG A 405 0.63 -10.07 10.43
N PHE A 406 -0.09 -9.03 10.08
CA PHE A 406 0.35 -7.65 10.13
C PHE A 406 -0.86 -6.75 10.29
N LEU A 407 -0.69 -5.67 11.04
CA LEU A 407 -1.71 -4.66 11.24
C LEU A 407 -1.04 -3.28 11.22
N LEU A 408 -1.69 -2.32 10.57
CA LEU A 408 -1.34 -0.92 10.62
C LEU A 408 -2.62 -0.10 10.80
N TYR A 409 -2.61 0.79 11.75
CA TYR A 409 -3.72 1.65 12.11
C TYR A 409 -3.32 3.12 12.02
N GLU A 410 -4.17 3.93 11.44
CA GLU A 410 -4.27 5.38 11.61
C GLU A 410 -5.75 5.73 11.89
N PRO A 411 -6.09 6.89 12.44
CA PRO A 411 -7.47 7.22 12.81
C PRO A 411 -8.47 7.12 11.66
N ASP A 412 -8.04 7.42 10.44
CA ASP A 412 -8.87 7.41 9.23
C ASP A 412 -8.86 6.08 8.47
N LYS A 413 -7.92 5.17 8.74
CA LYS A 413 -7.75 3.93 7.99
C LYS A 413 -7.06 2.82 8.77
N THR A 414 -7.38 1.58 8.40
CA THR A 414 -6.73 0.39 8.92
C THR A 414 -6.32 -0.54 7.79
N LEU A 415 -5.06 -0.95 7.76
CA LEU A 415 -4.56 -2.01 6.89
C LEU A 415 -4.34 -3.27 7.73
N ALA A 416 -4.93 -4.38 7.34
CA ALA A 416 -4.76 -5.64 8.02
C ALA A 416 -4.44 -6.77 7.04
N TRP A 417 -3.45 -7.57 7.35
CA TRP A 417 -3.15 -8.82 6.66
C TRP A 417 -3.69 -9.99 7.47
N GLY A 418 -4.90 -10.39 7.16
CA GLY A 418 -5.58 -11.50 7.81
C GLY A 418 -5.46 -12.82 7.05
N ARG A 419 -6.26 -13.81 7.46
CA ARG A 419 -6.31 -15.14 6.81
C ARG A 419 -6.78 -15.09 5.36
N LYS A 420 -7.67 -14.14 5.03
CA LYS A 420 -8.29 -13.99 3.71
C LYS A 420 -7.51 -13.09 2.75
N GLY A 421 -6.36 -12.56 3.17
CA GLY A 421 -5.56 -11.62 2.41
C GLY A 421 -5.38 -10.29 3.14
N ILE A 422 -4.90 -9.29 2.38
CA ILE A 422 -4.67 -7.94 2.90
C ILE A 422 -5.88 -7.08 2.54
N SER A 423 -6.36 -6.31 3.51
CA SER A 423 -7.40 -5.31 3.32
C SER A 423 -6.97 -3.96 3.84
N LEU A 424 -7.33 -2.90 3.12
CA LEU A 424 -7.29 -1.52 3.59
C LEU A 424 -8.74 -1.07 3.77
N ILE A 425 -9.10 -0.66 4.96
CA ILE A 425 -10.46 -0.26 5.33
C ILE A 425 -10.40 1.18 5.85
N TRP A 426 -11.35 2.02 5.44
CA TRP A 426 -11.55 3.35 6.03
C TRP A 426 -12.29 3.20 7.33
N ASN A 427 -11.75 3.80 8.35
CA ASN A 427 -12.43 3.93 9.62
C ASN A 427 -13.50 5.00 9.42
N SER A 428 -14.79 4.60 9.44
CA SER A 428 -15.88 5.59 9.49
C SER A 428 -15.62 6.52 10.67
N ASN A 429 -15.54 7.83 10.43
CA ASN A 429 -15.30 8.83 11.46
C ASN A 429 -16.09 8.50 12.73
N GLN A 430 -15.35 8.22 13.78
CA GLN A 430 -15.87 8.13 15.14
C GLN A 430 -16.20 9.52 15.65
#